data_30a045d5984b0002364b4b3d84535104
#
_entry.id   30a045d5984b0002364b4b3d84535104
#
_cell.length_a   1.000
_cell.length_b   1.000
_cell.length_c   1.000
_cell.angle_alpha   90.00
_cell.angle_beta   90.00
_cell.angle_gamma   90.00
#
_symmetry.space_group_name_H-M   'P 1'
#
loop_
_entity.id
_entity.type
_entity.pdbx_description
1 polymer ?
#
loop_
_entity_poly.entity_id
_entity_poly.type
_entity_poly.pdbx_seq_one_letter_code
_entity_poly.pdbx_strand_id
1 'polypeptide(L)'
;MARLTVNEAGTSGYTHVISLSFDDLAKIKLGTDPFNGETLGTAGQLPIATIPAGGAVELAGVFESTALAGATDIVLDVGTTAGDPDEFIDALDVDGMNAPVFNSGDGFTGNQSQAVPYQAATTILAEVGGTTASLTAGNIVIGLRIIDLGSFV
;
A
#
# COMPACT_ATOMS: atom_id res chain seq x y z
N MET A 1 -8.18 -13.56 -4.13
CA MET A 1 -6.82 -13.72 -4.71
C MET A 1 -6.20 -12.34 -4.85
N ALA A 2 -5.03 -12.14 -4.29
CA ALA A 2 -4.28 -10.89 -4.46
C ALA A 2 -3.91 -10.71 -5.94
N ARG A 3 -3.97 -9.47 -6.40
CA ARG A 3 -3.62 -9.12 -7.76
C ARG A 3 -2.80 -7.84 -7.78
N LEU A 4 -1.61 -7.92 -8.36
CA LEU A 4 -0.80 -6.78 -8.71
C LEU A 4 -0.97 -6.48 -10.19
N THR A 5 -1.34 -5.25 -10.50
CA THR A 5 -1.41 -4.77 -11.88
C THR A 5 -0.50 -3.55 -12.03
N VAL A 6 0.44 -3.63 -12.94
CA VAL A 6 1.26 -2.48 -13.34
C VAL A 6 0.60 -1.87 -14.58
N ASN A 7 0.24 -0.61 -14.50
CA ASN A 7 -0.40 0.09 -15.59
C ASN A 7 0.64 0.90 -16.39
N GLU A 8 1.18 0.29 -17.42
CA GLU A 8 2.18 0.94 -18.29
C GLU A 8 1.57 2.04 -19.18
N ALA A 9 0.28 2.00 -19.42
CA ALA A 9 -0.39 2.97 -20.28
C ALA A 9 -0.81 4.26 -19.57
N GLY A 10 -0.72 4.32 -18.23
CA GLY A 10 -1.08 5.51 -17.45
C GLY A 10 -2.54 5.94 -17.54
N THR A 11 -3.43 5.09 -18.02
CA THR A 11 -4.83 5.43 -18.31
C THR A 11 -5.68 5.64 -17.06
N SER A 12 -5.27 5.07 -15.91
CA SER A 12 -5.97 5.19 -14.63
C SER A 12 -5.38 6.25 -13.70
N GLY A 13 -4.26 6.87 -14.06
CA GLY A 13 -3.51 7.75 -13.18
C GLY A 13 -2.63 7.03 -12.14
N TYR A 14 -2.69 5.70 -12.07
CA TYR A 14 -1.84 4.87 -11.20
C TYR A 14 -0.86 4.05 -12.03
N THR A 15 0.38 3.92 -11.54
CA THR A 15 1.38 3.02 -12.13
C THR A 15 1.28 1.61 -11.54
N HIS A 16 0.83 1.49 -10.30
CA HIS A 16 0.65 0.23 -9.59
C HIS A 16 -0.74 0.19 -8.95
N VAL A 17 -1.42 -0.93 -9.09
CA VAL A 17 -2.71 -1.19 -8.44
C VAL A 17 -2.67 -2.57 -7.80
N ILE A 18 -2.86 -2.62 -6.50
CA ILE A 18 -2.80 -3.84 -5.70
C ILE A 18 -4.18 -4.09 -5.11
N SER A 19 -4.81 -5.20 -5.45
CA SER A 19 -6.09 -5.61 -4.88
C SER A 19 -5.88 -6.73 -3.86
N LEU A 20 -6.38 -6.54 -2.65
CA LEU A 20 -6.25 -7.46 -1.53
C LEU A 20 -7.63 -7.81 -0.99
N SER A 21 -7.98 -9.09 -1.03
CA SER A 21 -9.18 -9.62 -0.38
C SER A 21 -8.96 -9.74 1.14
N PHE A 22 -10.03 -9.94 1.89
CA PHE A 22 -9.96 -10.22 3.33
C PHE A 22 -9.06 -11.43 3.65
N ASP A 23 -9.07 -12.46 2.81
CA ASP A 23 -8.19 -13.65 2.96
C ASP A 23 -6.71 -13.29 2.72
N ASP A 24 -6.44 -12.38 1.77
CA ASP A 24 -5.09 -11.90 1.53
C ASP A 24 -4.56 -11.07 2.71
N LEU A 25 -5.40 -10.22 3.31
CA LEU A 25 -5.04 -9.46 4.52
C LEU A 25 -4.71 -10.39 5.69
N ALA A 26 -5.48 -11.46 5.86
CA ALA A 26 -5.21 -12.47 6.88
C ALA A 26 -3.88 -13.20 6.62
N LYS A 27 -3.56 -13.57 5.38
CA LYS A 27 -2.29 -14.18 5.00
C LYS A 27 -1.11 -13.26 5.29
N ILE A 28 -1.20 -11.99 4.91
CA ILE A 28 -0.16 -10.99 5.18
C ILE A 28 0.10 -10.89 6.67
N LYS A 29 -0.94 -10.78 7.47
CA LYS A 29 -0.83 -10.70 8.94
C LYS A 29 -0.14 -11.92 9.54
N LEU A 30 -0.36 -13.10 8.97
CA LEU A 30 0.29 -14.36 9.38
C LEU A 30 1.71 -14.54 8.80
N GLY A 31 2.18 -13.60 7.99
CA GLY A 31 3.52 -13.64 7.41
C GLY A 31 3.63 -14.43 6.11
N THR A 32 2.53 -14.56 5.37
CA THR A 32 2.51 -15.22 4.06
C THR A 32 2.22 -14.19 2.96
N ASP A 33 3.05 -14.19 1.93
CA ASP A 33 2.83 -13.38 0.73
C ASP A 33 1.66 -13.95 -0.08
N PRO A 34 0.56 -13.19 -0.26
CA PRO A 34 -0.61 -13.68 -0.97
C PRO A 34 -0.40 -13.82 -2.49
N PHE A 35 0.67 -13.24 -3.06
CA PHE A 35 0.94 -13.33 -4.49
C PHE A 35 1.63 -14.64 -4.90
N ASN A 36 2.54 -15.15 -4.06
CA ASN A 36 3.37 -16.32 -4.37
C ASN A 36 3.35 -17.40 -3.29
N GLY A 37 2.76 -17.15 -2.12
CA GLY A 37 2.69 -18.10 -1.01
C GLY A 37 3.97 -18.22 -0.19
N GLU A 38 4.97 -17.39 -0.45
CA GLU A 38 6.23 -17.42 0.29
C GLU A 38 6.09 -16.77 1.68
N THR A 39 7.06 -17.02 2.53
CA THR A 39 7.12 -16.39 3.86
C THR A 39 7.62 -14.95 3.70
N LEU A 40 6.87 -14.00 4.26
CA LEU A 40 7.29 -12.59 4.32
C LEU A 40 8.50 -12.42 5.25
N GLY A 41 9.36 -11.48 4.92
CA GLY A 41 10.51 -11.12 5.77
C GLY A 41 10.08 -10.61 7.15
N THR A 42 8.95 -9.91 7.20
CA THR A 42 8.29 -9.50 8.45
C THR A 42 6.78 -9.75 8.32
N ALA A 43 6.22 -10.45 9.29
CA ALA A 43 4.76 -10.72 9.32
C ALA A 43 4.00 -9.40 9.40
N GLY A 44 2.97 -9.27 8.58
CA GLY A 44 2.18 -8.06 8.47
C GLY A 44 2.66 -7.08 7.40
N GLN A 45 3.88 -7.22 6.86
CA GLN A 45 4.48 -6.29 5.90
C GLN A 45 4.63 -6.95 4.53
N LEU A 46 3.81 -6.52 3.57
CA LEU A 46 3.83 -7.01 2.19
C LEU A 46 4.60 -6.03 1.29
N PRO A 47 5.70 -6.43 0.64
CA PRO A 47 6.29 -5.63 -0.43
C PRO A 47 5.33 -5.49 -1.60
N ILE A 48 4.99 -4.26 -2.00
CA ILE A 48 3.98 -4.01 -3.05
C ILE A 48 4.54 -3.32 -4.28
N ALA A 49 5.63 -2.59 -4.16
CA ALA A 49 6.28 -1.91 -5.27
C ALA A 49 7.73 -1.55 -4.93
N THR A 50 8.46 -1.08 -5.92
CA THR A 50 9.80 -0.51 -5.75
C THR A 50 9.85 0.87 -6.39
N ILE A 51 10.30 1.87 -5.63
CA ILE A 51 10.65 3.19 -6.15
C ILE A 51 12.05 3.06 -6.73
N PRO A 52 12.29 3.34 -8.02
CA PRO A 52 13.63 3.33 -8.58
C PRO A 52 14.49 4.46 -8.00
N ALA A 53 15.80 4.36 -8.11
CA ALA A 53 16.69 5.47 -7.78
C ALA A 53 16.35 6.69 -8.66
N GLY A 54 16.15 7.85 -8.07
CA GLY A 54 15.64 9.05 -8.73
C GLY A 54 14.11 9.09 -8.88
N GLY A 55 13.42 8.05 -8.45
CA GLY A 55 11.95 8.00 -8.46
C GLY A 55 11.33 8.58 -7.20
N ALA A 56 10.03 8.85 -7.27
CA ALA A 56 9.25 9.37 -6.16
C ALA A 56 7.82 8.86 -6.22
N VAL A 57 7.13 8.83 -5.07
CA VAL A 57 5.68 8.58 -5.00
C VAL A 57 4.95 9.91 -5.07
N GLU A 58 4.17 10.10 -6.12
CA GLU A 58 3.36 11.30 -6.31
C GLU A 58 1.96 11.15 -5.70
N LEU A 59 1.41 9.93 -5.74
CA LEU A 59 0.07 9.63 -5.25
C LEU A 59 0.06 8.24 -4.64
N ALA A 60 -0.50 8.15 -3.45
CA ALA A 60 -0.89 6.89 -2.81
C ALA A 60 -2.35 6.98 -2.41
N GLY A 61 -3.16 6.01 -2.80
CA GLY A 61 -4.57 5.96 -2.48
C GLY A 61 -5.01 4.57 -2.04
N VAL A 62 -5.99 4.53 -1.14
CA VAL A 62 -6.64 3.30 -0.70
C VAL A 62 -8.15 3.47 -0.85
N PHE A 63 -8.79 2.49 -1.44
CA PHE A 63 -10.24 2.42 -1.54
C PHE A 63 -10.74 1.03 -1.20
N GLU A 64 -11.91 1.00 -0.60
CA GLU A 64 -12.64 -0.21 -0.32
C GLU A 64 -13.55 -0.51 -1.52
N SER A 65 -13.24 -1.56 -2.27
CA SER A 65 -14.07 -1.98 -3.40
C SER A 65 -15.26 -2.84 -2.97
N THR A 66 -15.12 -3.52 -1.83
CA THR A 66 -16.18 -4.26 -1.14
C THR A 66 -15.91 -4.15 0.35
N ALA A 67 -16.92 -3.75 1.11
CA ALA A 67 -16.80 -3.49 2.54
C ALA A 67 -16.17 -4.67 3.30
N LEU A 68 -15.18 -4.37 4.14
CA LEU A 68 -14.61 -5.35 5.06
C LEU A 68 -15.64 -5.67 6.15
N ALA A 69 -15.78 -6.94 6.47
CA ALA A 69 -16.72 -7.40 7.48
C ALA A 69 -16.07 -8.43 8.40
N GLY A 70 -16.51 -8.47 9.66
CA GLY A 70 -16.08 -9.44 10.66
C GLY A 70 -14.96 -8.95 11.59
N ALA A 71 -14.39 -7.78 11.33
CA ALA A 71 -13.42 -7.11 12.20
C ALA A 71 -13.78 -5.64 12.37
N THR A 72 -13.19 -4.98 13.38
CA THR A 72 -13.40 -3.56 13.69
C THR A 72 -12.12 -2.83 14.06
N ASP A 73 -10.97 -3.43 13.77
CA ASP A 73 -9.66 -2.92 14.19
C ASP A 73 -8.58 -3.09 13.10
N ILE A 74 -8.99 -3.21 11.84
CA ILE A 74 -8.06 -3.40 10.74
C ILE A 74 -7.47 -2.06 10.31
N VAL A 75 -6.16 -1.94 10.46
CA VAL A 75 -5.40 -0.75 10.11
C VAL A 75 -4.43 -1.07 8.98
N LEU A 76 -4.32 -0.15 8.02
CA LEU A 76 -3.38 -0.23 6.92
C LEU A 76 -2.45 0.97 6.92
N ASP A 77 -1.16 0.69 6.85
CA ASP A 77 -0.11 1.66 6.57
C ASP A 77 0.52 1.36 5.22
N VAL A 78 0.95 2.38 4.50
CA VAL A 78 1.73 2.26 3.27
C VAL A 78 2.93 3.19 3.35
N GLY A 79 4.10 2.63 3.28
CA GLY A 79 5.34 3.39 3.41
C GLY A 79 6.56 2.61 2.93
N THR A 80 7.72 2.94 3.45
CA THR A 80 8.98 2.36 3.00
C THR A 80 9.62 1.43 4.04
N THR A 81 10.50 0.54 3.55
CA THR A 81 11.25 -0.40 4.41
C THR A 81 12.26 0.28 5.34
N ALA A 82 12.59 1.54 5.10
CA ALA A 82 13.67 2.24 5.79
C ALA A 82 13.28 2.82 7.17
N GLY A 83 12.20 2.32 7.76
CA GLY A 83 11.75 2.72 9.09
C GLY A 83 10.63 3.75 9.09
N ASP A 84 9.96 3.92 7.96
CA ASP A 84 8.82 4.82 7.78
C ASP A 84 7.66 4.06 7.09
N PRO A 85 6.98 3.13 7.81
CA PRO A 85 5.96 2.28 7.20
C PRO A 85 4.66 3.02 6.89
N ASP A 86 4.48 4.22 7.40
CA ASP A 86 3.29 5.08 7.30
C ASP A 86 3.53 6.35 6.46
N GLU A 87 4.65 6.41 5.74
CA GLU A 87 5.06 7.59 4.96
C GLU A 87 4.01 8.07 3.95
N PHE A 88 3.27 7.17 3.32
CA PHE A 88 2.31 7.50 2.26
C PHE A 88 0.85 7.38 2.70
N ILE A 89 0.53 6.42 3.53
CA ILE A 89 -0.77 6.22 4.18
C ILE A 89 -0.50 5.88 5.63
N ASP A 90 -1.05 6.66 6.55
CA ASP A 90 -0.85 6.52 7.99
C ASP A 90 -2.13 6.06 8.68
N ALA A 91 -2.01 4.95 9.40
CA ALA A 91 -2.98 4.39 10.34
C ALA A 91 -4.43 4.40 9.82
N LEU A 92 -4.61 4.05 8.55
CA LEU A 92 -5.92 4.06 7.90
C LEU A 92 -6.80 2.93 8.45
N ASP A 93 -7.91 3.29 9.08
CA ASP A 93 -8.98 2.36 9.45
C ASP A 93 -9.70 1.89 8.18
N VAL A 94 -9.38 0.68 7.72
CA VAL A 94 -9.92 0.14 6.47
C VAL A 94 -11.23 -0.61 6.63
N ASP A 95 -11.61 -0.99 7.84
CA ASP A 95 -12.92 -1.61 8.11
C ASP A 95 -14.03 -0.59 8.35
N GLY A 96 -13.68 0.68 8.57
CA GLY A 96 -14.60 1.80 8.72
C GLY A 96 -14.64 2.77 7.54
N MET A 97 -14.02 2.44 6.41
CA MET A 97 -13.93 3.36 5.27
C MET A 97 -15.28 3.68 4.66
N ASN A 98 -15.57 4.98 4.51
CA ASN A 98 -16.75 5.48 3.81
C ASN A 98 -16.40 6.20 2.50
N ALA A 99 -15.13 6.44 2.25
CA ALA A 99 -14.61 7.13 1.06
C ALA A 99 -13.15 6.75 0.81
N PRO A 100 -12.65 6.88 -0.42
CA PRO A 100 -11.23 6.73 -0.70
C PRO A 100 -10.38 7.71 0.11
N VAL A 101 -9.20 7.26 0.54
CA VAL A 101 -8.21 8.08 1.25
C VAL A 101 -6.96 8.20 0.39
N PHE A 102 -6.41 9.41 0.29
CA PHE A 102 -5.24 9.71 -0.52
C PHE A 102 -4.20 10.48 0.28
N ASN A 103 -2.93 10.12 0.10
CA ASN A 103 -1.77 10.89 0.59
C ASN A 103 -1.90 11.31 2.07
N SER A 104 -2.35 10.37 2.92
CA SER A 104 -2.58 10.65 4.35
C SER A 104 -1.33 10.48 5.20
N GLY A 105 -0.27 9.90 4.68
CA GLY A 105 0.99 9.70 5.37
C GLY A 105 1.79 11.00 5.56
N ASP A 106 2.74 10.96 6.48
CA ASP A 106 3.52 12.13 6.87
C ASP A 106 4.50 12.61 5.79
N GLY A 107 4.89 11.75 4.84
CA GLY A 107 5.65 12.11 3.62
C GLY A 107 4.94 13.13 2.72
N PHE A 108 3.62 13.33 2.92
CA PHE A 108 2.82 14.32 2.19
C PHE A 108 2.38 15.50 3.05
N THR A 109 2.77 15.56 4.32
CA THR A 109 2.36 16.63 5.25
C THR A 109 3.31 17.82 5.26
N GLY A 110 2.79 18.99 5.62
CA GLY A 110 3.57 20.22 5.70
C GLY A 110 4.04 20.75 4.34
N ASN A 111 5.22 21.35 4.31
CA ASN A 111 5.84 21.85 3.08
C ASN A 111 6.43 20.73 2.21
N GLN A 112 6.35 19.51 2.65
CA GLN A 112 6.83 18.29 1.98
C GLN A 112 5.73 17.60 1.15
N SER A 113 4.60 18.24 0.92
CA SER A 113 3.50 17.69 0.09
C SER A 113 3.88 17.39 -1.36
N GLN A 114 5.13 17.56 -1.71
CA GLN A 114 5.70 17.25 -3.00
C GLN A 114 6.46 15.93 -2.92
N ALA A 115 6.32 15.13 -3.97
CA ALA A 115 7.08 13.90 -4.09
C ALA A 115 8.59 14.19 -4.08
N VAL A 116 9.29 13.63 -3.10
CA VAL A 116 10.75 13.78 -2.95
C VAL A 116 11.43 12.58 -3.60
N PRO A 117 12.37 12.79 -4.54
CA PRO A 117 13.08 11.68 -5.18
C PRO A 117 13.97 10.91 -4.18
N TYR A 118 13.88 9.59 -4.23
CA TYR A 118 14.75 8.69 -3.48
C TYR A 118 16.10 8.56 -4.16
N GLN A 119 17.17 8.62 -3.40
CA GLN A 119 18.54 8.50 -3.96
C GLN A 119 18.91 7.06 -4.34
N ALA A 120 18.27 6.08 -3.73
CA ALA A 120 18.46 4.66 -3.99
C ALA A 120 17.11 3.98 -4.20
N ALA A 121 17.12 2.84 -4.90
CA ALA A 121 15.93 2.02 -5.05
C ALA A 121 15.39 1.63 -3.68
N THR A 122 14.10 1.87 -3.44
CA THR A 122 13.45 1.71 -2.13
C THR A 122 12.16 0.89 -2.28
N THR A 123 11.99 -0.12 -1.43
CA THR A 123 10.78 -0.94 -1.44
C THR A 123 9.65 -0.25 -0.71
N ILE A 124 8.46 -0.26 -1.31
CA ILE A 124 7.21 0.15 -0.68
C ILE A 124 6.55 -1.07 -0.06
N LEU A 125 6.10 -0.92 1.17
CA LEU A 125 5.37 -1.93 1.93
C LEU A 125 3.91 -1.50 2.14
N ALA A 126 3.01 -2.48 2.17
CA ALA A 126 1.72 -2.37 2.84
C ALA A 126 1.81 -3.12 4.18
N GLU A 127 1.58 -2.43 5.28
CA GLU A 127 1.55 -3.03 6.61
C GLU A 127 0.12 -3.18 7.10
N VAL A 128 -0.24 -4.41 7.50
CA VAL A 128 -1.58 -4.77 7.98
C VAL A 128 -1.55 -4.93 9.48
N GLY A 129 -2.24 -4.02 10.19
CA GLY A 129 -2.46 -4.06 11.63
C GLY A 129 -3.82 -4.66 11.99
N GLY A 130 -4.02 -4.91 13.28
CA GLY A 130 -5.28 -5.39 13.83
C GLY A 130 -5.48 -6.91 13.79
N THR A 131 -6.72 -7.33 14.02
CA THR A 131 -7.11 -8.75 14.19
C THR A 131 -7.83 -9.27 12.95
N THR A 132 -7.07 -9.76 11.98
CA THR A 132 -7.62 -10.20 10.69
C THR A 132 -8.31 -11.56 10.72
N ALA A 133 -8.13 -12.35 11.79
CA ALA A 133 -8.68 -13.70 11.89
C ALA A 133 -10.23 -13.76 11.90
N SER A 134 -10.88 -12.68 12.24
CA SER A 134 -12.35 -12.56 12.26
C SER A 134 -12.94 -12.02 10.94
N LEU A 135 -12.11 -11.60 9.99
CA LEU A 135 -12.57 -11.12 8.69
C LEU A 135 -13.29 -12.23 7.92
N THR A 136 -14.43 -11.90 7.34
CA THR A 136 -15.30 -12.84 6.60
C THR A 136 -15.60 -12.40 5.17
N ALA A 137 -15.40 -11.13 4.86
CA ALA A 137 -15.64 -10.57 3.54
C ALA A 137 -14.87 -9.27 3.36
N GLY A 138 -14.80 -8.81 2.12
CA GLY A 138 -14.28 -7.50 1.75
C GLY A 138 -13.06 -7.54 0.85
N ASN A 139 -12.79 -6.41 0.25
CA ASN A 139 -11.64 -6.21 -0.63
C ASN A 139 -11.23 -4.73 -0.62
N ILE A 140 -9.95 -4.49 -0.45
CA ILE A 140 -9.34 -3.17 -0.58
C ILE A 140 -8.46 -3.10 -1.82
N VAL A 141 -8.28 -1.89 -2.31
CA VAL A 141 -7.39 -1.60 -3.43
C VAL A 141 -6.43 -0.50 -3.03
N ILE A 142 -5.13 -0.74 -3.22
CA ILE A 142 -4.07 0.25 -3.02
C ILE A 142 -3.61 0.70 -4.40
N GLY A 143 -3.67 1.99 -4.67
CA GLY A 143 -3.17 2.60 -5.89
C GLY A 143 -1.94 3.46 -5.60
N LEU A 144 -0.89 3.30 -6.40
CA LEU A 144 0.33 4.09 -6.32
C LEU A 144 0.63 4.74 -7.67
N ARG A 145 1.03 6.00 -7.64
CA ARG A 145 1.65 6.66 -8.79
C ARG A 145 3.11 6.94 -8.47
N ILE A 146 3.98 6.13 -9.07
CA ILE A 146 5.43 6.26 -8.94
C ILE A 146 5.93 6.95 -10.22
N ILE A 147 6.66 8.04 -10.04
CA ILE A 147 7.32 8.77 -11.13
C ILE A 147 8.81 8.51 -11.08
N ASP A 148 9.43 8.31 -12.23
CA ASP A 148 10.88 8.14 -12.36
C ASP A 148 11.48 9.44 -12.90
N LEU A 149 12.09 10.20 -11.99
CA LEU A 149 12.77 11.44 -12.33
C LEU A 149 14.23 11.21 -12.76
N GLY A 150 14.76 10.02 -12.51
CA GLY A 150 16.12 9.63 -12.91
C GLY A 150 16.32 9.59 -14.43
N SER A 151 15.23 9.41 -15.18
CA SER A 151 15.27 9.41 -16.66
C SER A 151 15.52 10.80 -17.26
N PHE A 152 15.51 11.85 -16.45
CA PHE A 152 15.72 13.24 -16.88
C PHE A 152 17.10 13.81 -16.50
N VAL A 153 17.97 12.96 -15.98
CA VAL A 153 19.30 13.35 -15.53
C VAL A 153 20.36 12.84 -16.49
#